data_7538c16cdcbb420557a1ccb85a1bfe72
#
_entry.id   7538c16cdcbb420557a1ccb85a1bfe72
#
_cell.length_a   1.000
_cell.length_b   1.000
_cell.length_c   1.000
_cell.angle_alpha   90.00
_cell.angle_beta   90.00
_cell.angle_gamma   90.00
#
_symmetry.space_group_name_H-M   'P 1'
#
loop_
_entity.id
_entity.type
_entity.pdbx_description
1 polymer ?
#
loop_
_entity_poly.entity_id
_entity_poly.type
_entity_poly.pdbx_seq_one_letter_code
_entity_poly.pdbx_strand_id
1 'polypeptide(L)'
;MLQRRIFLKKLSDSSIYILAIGTFLNYPIKGWAKWNQEAFQANEFQKSVEAIYGSTPSESTDQIKIEAPDVAENGLSVPVSVSSSIKQVENLSIFIENNPLPLIANYHLKDGMIPEFSLRVKVAKSSNIHVMVQTADKLYSSTRKIQVTLGGCAED
;
A
#
# COMPACT_ATOMS: atom_id res chain seq x y z
N MET A 1 -9.38 -24.29 -63.80
CA MET A 1 -10.38 -23.98 -62.73
C MET A 1 -10.07 -24.54 -61.36
N LEU A 2 -9.11 -25.40 -61.14
CA LEU A 2 -8.74 -25.99 -59.86
C LEU A 2 -8.00 -25.03 -58.88
N GLN A 3 -7.21 -24.10 -59.41
CA GLN A 3 -6.36 -23.23 -58.60
C GLN A 3 -7.14 -22.23 -57.68
N ARG A 4 -8.29 -21.76 -58.12
CA ARG A 4 -9.15 -20.84 -57.31
C ARG A 4 -9.76 -21.50 -56.08
N ARG A 5 -10.13 -22.76 -56.17
CA ARG A 5 -10.71 -23.50 -55.06
C ARG A 5 -9.69 -23.80 -53.94
N ILE A 6 -8.44 -24.06 -54.32
CA ILE A 6 -7.35 -24.31 -53.37
C ILE A 6 -6.97 -23.04 -52.63
N PHE A 7 -6.98 -21.89 -53.33
CA PHE A 7 -6.68 -20.59 -52.71
C PHE A 7 -7.73 -20.18 -51.70
N LEU A 8 -9.02 -20.34 -52.01
CA LEU A 8 -10.11 -20.02 -51.08
C LEU A 8 -10.13 -20.92 -49.87
N LYS A 9 -9.78 -22.20 -49.97
CA LYS A 9 -9.64 -23.11 -48.82
C LYS A 9 -8.50 -22.65 -47.89
N LYS A 10 -7.34 -22.29 -48.42
CA LYS A 10 -6.21 -21.80 -47.63
C LYS A 10 -6.50 -20.49 -46.93
N LEU A 11 -7.29 -19.60 -47.54
CA LEU A 11 -7.76 -18.36 -46.91
C LEU A 11 -8.72 -18.63 -45.75
N SER A 12 -9.63 -19.59 -45.91
CA SER A 12 -10.58 -19.97 -44.87
C SER A 12 -9.86 -20.52 -43.62
N ASP A 13 -8.87 -21.40 -43.83
CA ASP A 13 -8.11 -21.98 -42.73
C ASP A 13 -7.25 -20.94 -42.01
N SER A 14 -6.68 -19.94 -42.71
CA SER A 14 -5.92 -18.83 -42.11
C SER A 14 -6.81 -17.87 -41.32
N SER A 15 -8.07 -17.68 -41.72
CA SER A 15 -9.01 -16.77 -41.03
C SER A 15 -9.37 -17.29 -39.65
N ILE A 16 -9.42 -18.59 -39.45
CA ILE A 16 -9.72 -19.21 -38.12
C ILE A 16 -8.59 -18.94 -37.13
N TYR A 17 -7.34 -19.00 -37.58
CA TYR A 17 -6.18 -18.69 -36.72
C TYR A 17 -6.12 -17.21 -36.31
N ILE A 18 -6.47 -16.29 -37.22
CA ILE A 18 -6.50 -14.84 -36.94
C ILE A 18 -7.60 -14.50 -35.92
N LEU A 19 -8.78 -15.13 -36.03
CA LEU A 19 -9.85 -14.96 -35.04
C LEU A 19 -9.47 -15.53 -33.67
N ALA A 20 -8.79 -16.69 -33.62
CA ALA A 20 -8.33 -17.28 -32.35
C ALA A 20 -7.28 -16.41 -31.66
N ILE A 21 -6.32 -15.83 -32.40
CA ILE A 21 -5.29 -14.94 -31.82
C ILE A 21 -5.92 -13.60 -31.38
N GLY A 22 -6.88 -13.06 -32.11
CA GLY A 22 -7.57 -11.81 -31.77
C GLY A 22 -8.37 -11.88 -30.47
N THR A 23 -8.91 -13.04 -30.13
CA THR A 23 -9.65 -13.22 -28.87
C THR A 23 -8.73 -13.35 -27.65
N PHE A 24 -7.52 -13.86 -27.81
CA PHE A 24 -6.54 -13.92 -26.71
C PHE A 24 -5.93 -12.54 -26.37
N LEU A 25 -5.82 -11.64 -27.33
CA LEU A 25 -5.29 -10.26 -27.12
C LEU A 25 -6.26 -9.32 -26.39
N ASN A 26 -7.55 -9.65 -26.37
CA ASN A 26 -8.57 -8.85 -25.70
C ASN A 26 -8.92 -9.31 -24.27
N TYR A 27 -8.23 -10.35 -23.74
CA TYR A 27 -8.35 -10.64 -22.32
C TYR A 27 -7.61 -9.56 -21.55
N PRO A 28 -8.31 -8.69 -20.77
CA PRO A 28 -7.63 -7.79 -19.88
C PRO A 28 -6.85 -8.67 -18.88
N ILE A 29 -5.52 -8.63 -18.98
CA ILE A 29 -4.67 -9.16 -17.93
C ILE A 29 -5.00 -8.29 -16.72
N LYS A 30 -5.90 -8.77 -15.85
CA LYS A 30 -6.12 -8.14 -14.55
C LYS A 30 -4.77 -8.15 -13.86
N GLY A 31 -4.10 -7.00 -13.90
CA GLY A 31 -2.86 -6.82 -13.17
C GLY A 31 -3.11 -7.19 -11.72
N TRP A 32 -2.32 -8.11 -11.19
CA TRP A 32 -2.48 -8.65 -9.85
C TRP A 32 -1.92 -7.69 -8.78
N ALA A 33 -2.14 -6.39 -8.96
CA ALA A 33 -2.02 -5.44 -7.86
C ALA A 33 -3.20 -5.70 -6.93
N LYS A 34 -2.98 -6.51 -5.91
CA LYS A 34 -3.98 -6.85 -4.89
C LYS A 34 -4.11 -5.65 -3.96
N TRP A 35 -4.84 -4.63 -4.44
CA TRP A 35 -5.21 -3.48 -3.63
C TRP A 35 -6.14 -3.93 -2.51
N ASN A 36 -5.72 -3.76 -1.26
CA ASN A 36 -6.56 -4.08 -0.11
C ASN A 36 -7.52 -2.90 0.15
N GLN A 37 -8.61 -2.87 -0.62
CA GLN A 37 -9.61 -1.81 -0.54
C GLN A 37 -10.23 -1.70 0.84
N GLU A 38 -10.46 -2.82 1.52
CA GLU A 38 -11.05 -2.88 2.85
C GLU A 38 -10.18 -2.14 3.87
N ALA A 39 -8.88 -2.41 3.89
CA ALA A 39 -7.93 -1.76 4.79
C ALA A 39 -7.86 -0.24 4.57
N PHE A 40 -7.87 0.22 3.30
CA PHE A 40 -7.80 1.64 2.97
C PHE A 40 -9.13 2.39 3.16
N GLN A 41 -10.25 1.71 3.19
CA GLN A 41 -11.58 2.30 3.43
C GLN A 41 -12.04 2.19 4.89
N ALA A 42 -11.31 1.45 5.72
CA ALA A 42 -11.63 1.35 7.13
C ALA A 42 -11.47 2.72 7.82
N ASN A 43 -12.48 3.11 8.59
CA ASN A 43 -12.55 4.38 9.31
C ASN A 43 -12.06 4.29 10.77
N GLU A 44 -11.61 3.12 11.19
CA GLU A 44 -11.06 2.84 12.51
C GLU A 44 -9.68 2.20 12.38
N PHE A 45 -8.73 2.62 13.23
CA PHE A 45 -7.37 2.09 13.23
C PHE A 45 -7.35 0.56 13.35
N GLN A 46 -8.09 0.02 14.32
CA GLN A 46 -8.11 -1.42 14.56
C GLN A 46 -8.62 -2.22 13.36
N LYS A 47 -9.68 -1.74 12.71
CA LYS A 47 -10.23 -2.39 11.51
C LYS A 47 -9.25 -2.36 10.33
N SER A 48 -8.51 -1.24 10.18
CA SER A 48 -7.46 -1.14 9.14
C SER A 48 -6.33 -2.13 9.39
N VAL A 49 -5.91 -2.32 10.66
CA VAL A 49 -4.88 -3.28 11.05
C VAL A 49 -5.37 -4.71 10.81
N GLU A 50 -6.57 -5.04 11.24
CA GLU A 50 -7.18 -6.36 11.05
C GLU A 50 -7.33 -6.74 9.58
N ALA A 51 -7.68 -5.78 8.73
CA ALA A 51 -7.82 -6.01 7.29
C ALA A 51 -6.48 -6.34 6.58
N ILE A 52 -5.32 -5.93 7.16
CA ILE A 52 -4.00 -6.23 6.60
C ILE A 52 -3.38 -7.46 7.26
N TYR A 53 -3.41 -7.51 8.59
CA TYR A 53 -2.63 -8.46 9.39
C TYR A 53 -3.48 -9.51 10.10
N GLY A 54 -4.81 -9.39 10.02
CA GLY A 54 -5.72 -10.23 10.78
C GLY A 54 -5.59 -9.98 12.29
N SER A 55 -5.73 -11.03 13.08
CA SER A 55 -5.59 -10.97 14.54
C SER A 55 -4.17 -11.25 15.02
N THR A 56 -3.16 -11.05 14.19
CA THR A 56 -1.75 -11.32 14.55
C THR A 56 -1.28 -10.32 15.61
N PRO A 57 -0.80 -10.78 16.76
CA PRO A 57 -0.27 -9.88 17.79
C PRO A 57 1.03 -9.23 17.32
N SER A 58 1.21 -7.93 17.60
CA SER A 58 2.42 -7.20 17.27
C SER A 58 3.34 -7.07 18.49
N GLU A 59 4.65 -7.21 18.27
CA GLU A 59 5.69 -6.95 19.25
C GLU A 59 6.24 -5.53 19.07
N SER A 60 6.29 -4.75 20.15
CA SER A 60 6.93 -3.42 20.11
C SER A 60 8.45 -3.56 19.99
N THR A 61 9.09 -2.75 19.13
CA THR A 61 10.54 -2.82 18.88
C THR A 61 11.16 -1.46 18.56
N ASP A 62 12.43 -1.29 18.98
CA ASP A 62 13.24 -0.13 18.63
C ASP A 62 13.95 -0.27 17.27
N GLN A 63 13.80 -1.41 16.60
CA GLN A 63 14.36 -1.64 15.26
C GLN A 63 13.59 -0.91 14.15
N ILE A 64 12.44 -0.33 14.47
CA ILE A 64 11.65 0.53 13.58
C ILE A 64 11.81 1.96 14.07
N LYS A 65 12.41 2.82 13.26
CA LYS A 65 12.57 4.24 13.53
C LYS A 65 11.50 5.03 12.79
N ILE A 66 10.84 5.95 13.50
CA ILE A 66 9.86 6.88 12.92
C ILE A 66 10.40 8.29 13.18
N GLU A 67 10.71 9.02 12.12
CA GLU A 67 11.12 10.41 12.17
C GLU A 67 9.98 11.31 11.70
N ALA A 68 9.49 12.13 12.59
CA ALA A 68 8.44 13.10 12.33
C ALA A 68 8.62 14.28 13.31
N PRO A 69 8.16 15.49 13.00
CA PRO A 69 8.17 16.59 13.96
C PRO A 69 7.25 16.25 15.15
N ASP A 70 7.64 16.65 16.36
CA ASP A 70 6.81 16.47 17.55
C ASP A 70 5.55 17.35 17.48
N VAL A 71 5.70 18.55 16.88
CA VAL A 71 4.62 19.50 16.65
C VAL A 71 4.60 19.90 15.18
N ALA A 72 3.48 19.73 14.53
CA ALA A 72 3.22 20.18 13.17
C ALA A 72 2.28 21.38 13.19
N GLU A 73 2.76 22.55 12.76
CA GLU A 73 1.95 23.76 12.62
C GLU A 73 0.90 23.64 11.51
N ASN A 74 1.15 22.76 10.55
CA ASN A 74 0.25 22.47 9.45
C ASN A 74 0.10 20.97 9.26
N GLY A 75 -1.03 20.44 9.68
CA GLY A 75 -1.36 19.01 9.52
C GLY A 75 -1.63 18.56 8.08
N LEU A 76 -1.72 19.47 7.09
CA LEU A 76 -2.01 19.10 5.71
C LEU A 76 -0.82 18.43 5.01
N SER A 77 0.42 18.67 5.47
CA SER A 77 1.62 18.17 4.83
C SER A 77 2.76 18.00 5.83
N VAL A 78 2.73 16.91 6.57
CA VAL A 78 3.71 16.56 7.60
C VAL A 78 4.74 15.62 7.02
N PRO A 79 6.06 15.92 7.09
CA PRO A 79 7.08 14.99 6.67
C PRO A 79 7.19 13.84 7.68
N VAL A 80 7.21 12.61 7.17
CA VAL A 80 7.39 11.40 7.96
C VAL A 80 8.40 10.51 7.24
N SER A 81 9.46 10.11 7.93
CA SER A 81 10.41 9.13 7.46
C SER A 81 10.35 7.90 8.36
N VAL A 82 10.38 6.74 7.74
CA VAL A 82 10.32 5.43 8.40
C VAL A 82 11.48 4.59 7.91
N SER A 83 12.21 3.99 8.82
CA SER A 83 13.25 3.01 8.49
C SER A 83 13.20 1.82 9.43
N SER A 84 13.58 0.65 8.94
CA SER A 84 13.65 -0.57 9.75
C SER A 84 14.96 -1.31 9.51
N SER A 85 15.58 -1.79 10.59
CA SER A 85 16.74 -2.68 10.55
C SER A 85 16.37 -4.17 10.56
N ILE A 86 15.08 -4.47 10.62
CA ILE A 86 14.54 -5.84 10.56
C ILE A 86 14.84 -6.43 9.18
N LYS A 87 15.35 -7.65 9.17
CA LYS A 87 15.65 -8.36 7.93
C LYS A 87 14.42 -9.10 7.40
N GLN A 88 14.39 -9.37 6.08
CA GLN A 88 13.32 -10.14 5.43
C GLN A 88 11.93 -9.58 5.68
N VAL A 89 11.81 -8.25 5.57
CA VAL A 89 10.52 -7.58 5.67
C VAL A 89 9.70 -7.88 4.43
N GLU A 90 8.50 -8.41 4.62
CA GLU A 90 7.54 -8.69 3.55
C GLU A 90 6.53 -7.56 3.37
N ASN A 91 6.15 -6.92 4.49
CA ASN A 91 5.16 -5.86 4.48
C ASN A 91 5.52 -4.76 5.50
N LEU A 92 5.34 -3.50 5.12
CA LEU A 92 5.45 -2.32 5.99
C LEU A 92 4.22 -1.44 5.79
N SER A 93 3.51 -1.17 6.87
CA SER A 93 2.34 -0.27 6.86
C SER A 93 2.54 0.91 7.78
N ILE A 94 2.01 2.05 7.36
CA ILE A 94 2.02 3.31 8.10
C ILE A 94 0.59 3.74 8.36
N PHE A 95 0.26 3.98 9.62
CA PHE A 95 -1.06 4.42 10.06
C PHE A 95 -0.96 5.73 10.84
N ILE A 96 -2.02 6.54 10.74
CA ILE A 96 -2.26 7.69 11.60
C ILE A 96 -3.60 7.45 12.29
N GLU A 97 -3.55 7.13 13.57
CA GLU A 97 -4.66 6.58 14.37
C GLU A 97 -5.94 7.41 14.27
N ASN A 98 -5.82 8.72 14.42
CA ASN A 98 -6.95 9.65 14.50
C ASN A 98 -7.37 10.24 13.15
N ASN A 99 -6.84 9.77 12.03
CA ASN A 99 -7.31 10.18 10.72
C ASN A 99 -8.65 9.51 10.38
N PRO A 100 -9.51 10.15 9.56
CA PRO A 100 -10.74 9.54 9.07
C PRO A 100 -10.52 8.21 8.34
N LEU A 101 -9.38 8.08 7.66
CA LEU A 101 -8.86 6.86 7.06
C LEU A 101 -7.45 6.64 7.64
N PRO A 102 -7.31 5.76 8.62
CA PRO A 102 -6.05 5.61 9.36
C PRO A 102 -4.88 5.07 8.53
N LEU A 103 -5.12 4.15 7.61
CA LEU A 103 -4.08 3.59 6.76
C LEU A 103 -3.60 4.61 5.73
N ILE A 104 -2.34 5.00 5.83
CA ILE A 104 -1.70 5.98 4.94
C ILE A 104 -0.99 5.28 3.78
N ALA A 105 -0.24 4.23 4.09
CA ALA A 105 0.53 3.49 3.10
C ALA A 105 0.70 2.02 3.53
N ASN A 106 0.77 1.15 2.54
CA ASN A 106 1.10 -0.26 2.71
C ASN A 106 2.05 -0.68 1.60
N TYR A 107 3.25 -1.10 1.97
CA TYR A 107 4.34 -1.47 1.06
C TYR A 107 4.61 -2.97 1.16
N HIS A 108 4.49 -3.66 0.04
CA HIS A 108 4.97 -5.04 -0.09
C HIS A 108 6.41 -5.01 -0.59
N LEU A 109 7.33 -5.54 0.23
CA LEU A 109 8.74 -5.56 -0.07
C LEU A 109 9.14 -6.93 -0.64
N LYS A 110 10.10 -6.91 -1.55
CA LYS A 110 10.74 -8.11 -2.06
C LYS A 110 12.11 -8.27 -1.43
N ASP A 111 12.66 -9.48 -1.48
CA ASP A 111 13.99 -9.76 -1.00
C ASP A 111 15.03 -8.77 -1.53
N GLY A 112 15.87 -8.27 -0.64
CA GLY A 112 16.91 -7.29 -0.95
C GLY A 112 16.46 -5.83 -0.98
N MET A 113 15.17 -5.53 -0.80
CA MET A 113 14.70 -4.15 -0.63
C MET A 113 15.02 -3.63 0.77
N ILE A 114 15.46 -2.37 0.83
CA ILE A 114 15.68 -1.68 2.10
C ILE A 114 14.35 -1.07 2.55
N PRO A 115 13.87 -1.39 3.77
CA PRO A 115 12.63 -0.83 4.30
C PRO A 115 12.85 0.60 4.82
N GLU A 116 13.04 1.55 3.90
CA GLU A 116 13.23 2.97 4.18
C GLU A 116 12.34 3.79 3.26
N PHE A 117 11.48 4.62 3.86
CA PHE A 117 10.48 5.41 3.14
C PHE A 117 10.40 6.81 3.73
N SER A 118 10.35 7.81 2.85
CA SER A 118 10.08 9.21 3.22
C SER A 118 8.87 9.70 2.44
N LEU A 119 7.87 10.23 3.15
CA LEU A 119 6.62 10.68 2.56
C LEU A 119 6.09 11.91 3.28
N ARG A 120 5.18 12.63 2.63
CA ARG A 120 4.40 13.69 3.27
C ARG A 120 2.99 13.19 3.48
N VAL A 121 2.51 13.31 4.71
CA VAL A 121 1.21 12.77 5.13
C VAL A 121 0.30 13.88 5.63
N LYS A 122 -1.00 13.67 5.49
CA LYS A 122 -2.00 14.51 6.12
C LYS A 122 -2.31 13.96 7.52
N VAL A 123 -2.19 14.80 8.54
CA VAL A 123 -2.56 14.50 9.93
C VAL A 123 -3.72 15.40 10.30
N ALA A 124 -4.91 14.85 10.41
CA ALA A 124 -6.14 15.64 10.61
C ALA A 124 -6.21 16.30 12.00
N LYS A 125 -5.66 15.67 13.01
CA LYS A 125 -5.56 16.14 14.40
C LYS A 125 -4.41 15.43 15.11
N SER A 126 -4.01 15.92 16.28
CA SER A 126 -3.00 15.27 17.12
C SER A 126 -3.27 13.78 17.27
N SER A 127 -2.26 12.95 17.03
CA SER A 127 -2.43 11.50 16.82
C SER A 127 -1.17 10.73 17.15
N ASN A 128 -1.29 9.42 17.19
CA ASN A 128 -0.17 8.50 17.11
C ASN A 128 0.06 8.09 15.65
N ILE A 129 1.32 8.07 15.23
CA ILE A 129 1.78 7.42 14.00
C ILE A 129 2.21 6.03 14.39
N HIS A 130 1.58 5.01 13.81
CA HIS A 130 1.96 3.61 14.00
C HIS A 130 2.61 3.10 12.74
N VAL A 131 3.74 2.42 12.90
CA VAL A 131 4.41 1.69 11.82
C VAL A 131 4.42 0.22 12.21
N MET A 132 3.94 -0.61 11.30
CA MET A 132 3.91 -2.06 11.47
C MET A 132 4.75 -2.71 10.38
N VAL A 133 5.58 -3.66 10.78
CA VAL A 133 6.50 -4.39 9.91
C VAL A 133 6.28 -5.88 10.08
N GLN A 134 5.92 -6.55 9.02
CA GLN A 134 5.69 -8.00 8.98
C GLN A 134 6.86 -8.70 8.31
N THR A 135 7.31 -9.77 8.94
CA THR A 135 8.15 -10.81 8.37
C THR A 135 7.33 -12.09 8.19
N ALA A 136 7.92 -13.17 7.66
CA ALA A 136 7.25 -14.46 7.53
C ALA A 136 6.70 -14.99 8.87
N ASP A 137 7.38 -14.70 9.99
CA ASP A 137 7.10 -15.30 11.29
C ASP A 137 6.41 -14.36 12.28
N LYS A 138 6.65 -13.05 12.18
CA LYS A 138 6.29 -12.07 13.22
C LYS A 138 5.80 -10.75 12.66
N LEU A 139 4.99 -10.07 13.49
CA LEU A 139 4.55 -8.70 13.28
C LEU A 139 5.19 -7.80 14.36
N TYR A 140 5.90 -6.78 13.92
CA TYR A 140 6.54 -5.77 14.77
C TYR A 140 5.83 -4.44 14.66
N SER A 141 5.88 -3.63 15.72
CA SER A 141 5.29 -2.30 15.72
C SER A 141 6.17 -1.27 16.42
N SER A 142 6.07 -0.04 15.98
CA SER A 142 6.61 1.14 16.65
C SER A 142 5.61 2.28 16.56
N THR A 143 5.61 3.15 17.56
CA THR A 143 4.63 4.25 17.67
C THR A 143 5.34 5.56 18.00
N ARG A 144 4.94 6.65 17.33
CA ARG A 144 5.39 8.01 17.63
C ARG A 144 4.21 8.96 17.72
N LYS A 145 4.15 9.75 18.80
CA LYS A 145 3.12 10.78 18.97
C LYS A 145 3.48 12.02 18.15
N ILE A 146 2.48 12.60 17.51
CA ILE A 146 2.56 13.90 16.85
C ILE A 146 1.43 14.82 17.32
N GLN A 147 1.77 16.07 17.60
CA GLN A 147 0.80 17.12 17.91
C GLN A 147 0.58 17.97 16.67
N VAL A 148 -0.67 18.30 16.37
CA VAL A 148 -1.03 19.26 15.33
C VAL A 148 -1.63 20.47 15.99
N THR A 149 -0.97 21.63 15.80
CA THR A 149 -1.56 22.92 16.15
C THR A 149 -2.34 23.42 14.95
N LEU A 150 -3.62 23.67 15.11
CA LEU A 150 -4.40 24.38 14.11
C LEU A 150 -3.80 25.79 14.03
N GLY A 151 -3.02 26.04 12.98
CA GLY A 151 -2.31 27.29 12.80
C GLY A 151 -3.26 28.49 12.77
N GLY A 152 -3.00 29.44 13.66
CA GLY A 152 -3.49 30.78 13.58
C GLY A 152 -4.74 31.06 14.39
N CYS A 153 -4.53 31.89 15.39
CA CYS A 153 -5.44 32.53 16.33
C CYS A 153 -5.73 31.70 17.59
N ALA A 154 -4.88 31.90 18.59
CA ALA A 154 -5.37 31.89 19.95
C ALA A 154 -6.47 32.96 19.99
N GLU A 155 -7.70 32.54 20.14
CA GLU A 155 -8.72 33.45 20.67
C GLU A 155 -8.40 33.59 22.15
N ASP A 156 -8.15 34.86 22.55
CA ASP A 156 -7.99 35.30 23.92
C ASP A 156 -9.28 35.08 24.73
#